data_7ba4144103831127db3c468dfa1f500a
#
_entry.id   7ba4144103831127db3c468dfa1f500a
#
_cell.length_a   1.000
_cell.length_b   1.000
_cell.length_c   1.000
_cell.angle_alpha   90.00
_cell.angle_beta   90.00
_cell.angle_gamma   90.00
#
_symmetry.space_group_name_H-M   'P 1'
#
loop_
_entity.id
_entity.type
_entity.pdbx_description
1 polymer ?
#
loop_
_entity_poly.entity_id
_entity_poly.type
_entity_poly.pdbx_seq_one_letter_code
_entity_poly.pdbx_strand_id
1 'polypeptide(L)'
;MDIKKIIGQIVFIILITSGISFASTYELEINAGHSAIEGRFDKVMTVKQGILTTGIGAIYNDDGYKIANVKLTLGNGASLPELRLNLGFKGVLGNIEKGNKDGDLTAIGFLFLGKYSIPETISPIPIDVSVGFSYAPDSLCFSDSDRYLDFRASLDFHIVKNATIILGYRYIKVRFDDNRGQWEMSDDALFVGYQLKF
;
A
#
# COMPACT_ATOMS: atom_id res chain seq x y z
N MET A 1 12.26 2.27 -24.09
CA MET A 1 11.15 3.21 -23.82
C MET A 1 11.64 4.18 -22.73
N ASP A 2 11.55 5.48 -22.96
CA ASP A 2 12.27 6.48 -22.14
C ASP A 2 11.53 6.70 -20.81
N ILE A 3 12.11 6.22 -19.70
CA ILE A 3 11.55 6.30 -18.34
C ILE A 3 11.15 7.74 -17.97
N LYS A 4 11.90 8.74 -18.45
CA LYS A 4 11.59 10.15 -18.21
C LYS A 4 10.26 10.58 -18.84
N LYS A 5 9.88 10.01 -20.00
CA LYS A 5 8.58 10.27 -20.64
C LYS A 5 7.43 9.64 -19.87
N ILE A 6 7.62 8.44 -19.31
CA ILE A 6 6.60 7.75 -18.53
C ILE A 6 6.35 8.50 -17.21
N ILE A 7 7.41 8.90 -16.51
CA ILE A 7 7.30 9.71 -15.28
C ILE A 7 6.60 11.04 -15.57
N GLY A 8 6.95 11.72 -16.68
CA GLY A 8 6.28 12.96 -17.10
C GLY A 8 4.79 12.77 -17.39
N GLN A 9 4.38 11.67 -18.02
CA GLN A 9 2.97 11.35 -18.28
C GLN A 9 2.20 11.02 -17.00
N ILE A 10 2.80 10.28 -16.07
CA ILE A 10 2.18 9.97 -14.77
C ILE A 10 1.99 11.25 -13.94
N VAL A 11 2.99 12.12 -13.87
CA VAL A 11 2.91 13.42 -13.19
C VAL A 11 1.85 14.31 -13.85
N PHE A 12 1.74 14.31 -15.18
CA PHE A 12 0.75 15.08 -15.92
C PHE A 12 -0.68 14.58 -15.68
N ILE A 13 -0.90 13.26 -15.59
CA ILE A 13 -2.20 12.66 -15.24
C ILE A 13 -2.59 13.05 -13.80
N ILE A 14 -1.66 13.03 -12.86
CA ILE A 14 -1.89 13.46 -11.48
C ILE A 14 -2.25 14.94 -11.39
N LEU A 15 -1.66 15.80 -12.22
CA LEU A 15 -1.95 17.24 -12.27
C LEU A 15 -3.31 17.57 -12.90
N ILE A 16 -3.78 16.79 -13.88
CA ILE A 16 -5.09 17.02 -14.51
C ILE A 16 -6.24 16.70 -13.55
N THR A 17 -6.07 15.77 -12.61
CA THR A 17 -7.10 15.42 -11.62
C THR A 17 -7.27 16.47 -10.50
N SER A 18 -6.41 17.49 -10.43
CA SER A 18 -6.46 18.54 -9.40
C SER A 18 -7.54 19.61 -9.61
N GLY A 19 -8.26 19.59 -10.74
CA GLY A 19 -9.26 20.62 -11.09
C GLY A 19 -10.70 20.35 -10.64
N ILE A 20 -11.02 19.18 -10.07
CA ILE A 20 -12.38 18.87 -9.65
C ILE A 20 -12.45 19.06 -8.12
N SER A 21 -13.22 20.05 -7.68
CA SER A 21 -13.45 20.32 -6.26
C SER A 21 -14.28 19.24 -5.60
N PHE A 22 -13.64 18.09 -5.30
CA PHE A 22 -14.18 17.09 -4.40
C PHE A 22 -13.63 17.33 -2.99
N ALA A 23 -14.44 17.07 -1.97
CA ALA A 23 -13.93 16.97 -0.61
C ALA A 23 -12.83 15.90 -0.59
N SER A 24 -11.59 16.32 -0.45
CA SER A 24 -10.43 15.42 -0.42
C SER A 24 -9.74 15.54 0.92
N THR A 25 -9.32 14.40 1.43
CA THR A 25 -8.50 14.26 2.64
C THR A 25 -7.15 13.70 2.22
N TYR A 26 -6.09 14.24 2.77
CA TYR A 26 -4.74 13.70 2.59
C TYR A 26 -4.34 12.95 3.86
N GLU A 27 -3.70 11.81 3.68
CA GLU A 27 -3.22 10.97 4.77
C GLU A 27 -1.73 10.71 4.58
N LEU A 28 -0.92 11.06 5.57
CA LEU A 28 0.50 10.75 5.65
C LEU A 28 0.71 9.72 6.75
N GLU A 29 1.34 8.61 6.43
CA GLU A 29 1.61 7.52 7.35
C GLU A 29 3.10 7.17 7.32
N ILE A 30 3.69 7.00 8.50
CA ILE A 30 5.07 6.54 8.68
C ILE A 30 5.03 5.35 9.63
N ASN A 31 5.65 4.24 9.22
CA ASN A 31 5.74 3.01 9.97
C ASN A 31 7.20 2.64 10.21
N ALA A 32 7.49 2.15 11.39
CA ALA A 32 8.80 1.62 11.76
C ALA A 32 8.64 0.18 12.27
N GLY A 33 9.38 -0.74 11.66
CA GLY A 33 9.54 -2.12 12.08
C GLY A 33 10.94 -2.37 12.64
N HIS A 34 11.29 -3.65 12.82
CA HIS A 34 12.59 -4.03 13.34
C HIS A 34 13.74 -3.65 12.37
N SER A 35 13.58 -3.92 11.08
CA SER A 35 14.59 -3.66 10.04
C SER A 35 14.07 -2.79 8.90
N ALA A 36 12.84 -2.29 8.98
CA ALA A 36 12.23 -1.56 7.88
C ALA A 36 11.53 -0.28 8.32
N ILE A 37 11.63 0.74 7.47
CA ILE A 37 10.84 1.97 7.55
C ILE A 37 9.95 2.05 6.31
N GLU A 38 8.69 2.41 6.50
CA GLU A 38 7.73 2.62 5.42
C GLU A 38 7.11 4.01 5.53
N GLY A 39 7.07 4.72 4.41
CA GLY A 39 6.32 5.97 4.25
C GLY A 39 5.19 5.78 3.25
N ARG A 40 4.01 6.34 3.53
CA ARG A 40 2.83 6.29 2.64
C ARG A 40 2.16 7.66 2.60
N PHE A 41 1.70 8.03 1.42
CA PHE A 41 0.93 9.25 1.22
C PHE A 41 -0.28 8.92 0.35
N ASP A 42 -1.46 9.17 0.89
CA ASP A 42 -2.73 8.86 0.25
C ASP A 42 -3.59 10.11 0.09
N LYS A 43 -4.27 10.21 -1.04
CA LYS A 43 -5.34 11.17 -1.30
C LYS A 43 -6.66 10.40 -1.39
N VAL A 44 -7.57 10.71 -0.49
CA VAL A 44 -8.91 10.12 -0.41
C VAL A 44 -9.92 11.13 -0.94
N MET A 45 -10.71 10.73 -1.92
CA MET A 45 -11.70 11.58 -2.58
C MET A 45 -13.07 10.91 -2.55
N THR A 46 -14.10 11.63 -2.13
CA THR A 46 -15.48 11.16 -2.24
C THR A 46 -16.00 11.45 -3.65
N VAL A 47 -16.38 10.41 -4.36
CA VAL A 47 -16.95 10.48 -5.72
C VAL A 47 -18.40 9.97 -5.71
N LYS A 48 -19.15 10.18 -6.78
CA LYS A 48 -20.57 9.74 -6.86
C LYS A 48 -20.75 8.23 -6.65
N GLN A 49 -19.76 7.43 -7.05
CA GLN A 49 -19.81 5.96 -6.95
C GLN A 49 -19.17 5.41 -5.68
N GLY A 50 -18.66 6.26 -4.77
CA GLY A 50 -18.01 5.80 -3.53
C GLY A 50 -16.80 6.62 -3.12
N ILE A 51 -15.77 5.95 -2.66
CA ILE A 51 -14.52 6.56 -2.20
C ILE A 51 -13.39 6.12 -3.13
N LEU A 52 -12.78 7.08 -3.81
CA LEU A 52 -11.58 6.86 -4.63
C LEU A 52 -10.35 7.22 -3.80
N THR A 53 -9.41 6.29 -3.69
CA THR A 53 -8.13 6.54 -3.02
C THR A 53 -6.99 6.34 -4.01
N THR A 54 -6.14 7.34 -4.11
CA THR A 54 -4.86 7.28 -4.82
C THR A 54 -3.72 7.46 -3.83
N GLY A 55 -2.65 6.73 -3.98
CA GLY A 55 -1.54 6.85 -3.05
C GLY A 55 -0.21 6.40 -3.61
N ILE A 56 0.83 6.82 -2.93
CA ILE A 56 2.20 6.39 -3.15
C ILE A 56 2.78 5.87 -1.84
N GLY A 57 3.74 4.97 -1.92
CA GLY A 57 4.44 4.47 -0.75
C GLY A 57 5.86 4.03 -1.09
N ALA A 58 6.70 4.01 -0.08
CA ALA A 58 8.05 3.49 -0.18
C ALA A 58 8.40 2.71 1.10
N ILE A 59 9.10 1.61 0.92
CA ILE A 59 9.63 0.77 1.99
C ILE A 59 11.14 0.69 1.80
N TYR A 60 11.88 0.96 2.84
CA TYR A 60 13.29 0.72 2.94
C TYR A 60 13.54 -0.33 4.03
N ASN A 61 14.22 -1.41 3.69
CA ASN A 61 14.60 -2.46 4.63
C ASN A 61 16.12 -2.63 4.60
N ASP A 62 16.75 -2.59 5.77
CA ASP A 62 18.21 -2.73 5.92
C ASP A 62 18.70 -4.13 5.54
N ASP A 63 17.84 -5.15 5.63
CA ASP A 63 18.14 -6.55 5.31
C ASP A 63 18.08 -6.87 3.80
N GLY A 64 17.90 -5.86 2.95
CA GLY A 64 18.19 -6.01 1.52
C GLY A 64 17.05 -5.75 0.57
N TYR A 65 16.06 -4.88 0.85
CA TYR A 65 15.14 -4.46 -0.20
C TYR A 65 14.68 -3.00 -0.09
N LYS A 66 14.42 -2.42 -1.27
CA LYS A 66 13.83 -1.09 -1.43
C LYS A 66 12.66 -1.23 -2.40
N ILE A 67 11.46 -0.89 -1.95
CA ILE A 67 10.24 -1.03 -2.74
C ILE A 67 9.51 0.31 -2.74
N ALA A 68 9.17 0.80 -3.93
CA ALA A 68 8.24 1.91 -4.12
C ALA A 68 6.95 1.38 -4.73
N ASN A 69 5.83 2.01 -4.41
CA ASN A 69 4.55 1.62 -4.97
C ASN A 69 3.63 2.82 -5.22
N VAL A 70 2.70 2.61 -6.14
CA VAL A 70 1.56 3.50 -6.39
C VAL A 70 0.30 2.67 -6.29
N LYS A 71 -0.79 3.24 -5.78
CA LYS A 71 -2.07 2.54 -5.69
C LYS A 71 -3.23 3.40 -6.17
N LEU A 72 -4.23 2.73 -6.71
CA LEU A 72 -5.52 3.29 -7.07
C LEU A 72 -6.59 2.32 -6.60
N THR A 73 -7.50 2.75 -5.74
CA THR A 73 -8.61 1.93 -5.26
C THR A 73 -9.92 2.68 -5.31
N LEU A 74 -10.98 1.96 -5.62
CA LEU A 74 -12.35 2.41 -5.53
C LEU A 74 -13.09 1.53 -4.53
N GLY A 75 -13.77 2.15 -3.60
CA GLY A 75 -14.57 1.46 -2.60
C GLY A 75 -15.88 2.16 -2.36
N ASN A 76 -16.84 1.39 -1.91
CA ASN A 76 -18.11 1.92 -1.42
C ASN A 76 -18.24 1.49 0.04
N GLY A 77 -18.88 2.32 0.86
CA GLY A 77 -19.32 1.83 2.16
C GLY A 77 -20.15 0.57 1.93
N ALA A 78 -19.73 -0.55 2.53
CA ALA A 78 -20.52 -1.76 2.48
C ALA A 78 -21.91 -1.50 3.10
N SER A 79 -22.81 -2.47 3.00
CA SER A 79 -24.14 -2.38 3.64
C SER A 79 -24.10 -2.19 5.16
N LEU A 80 -22.92 -2.39 5.76
CA LEU A 80 -22.63 -2.11 7.16
C LEU A 80 -21.86 -0.78 7.25
N PRO A 81 -22.36 0.20 8.03
CA PRO A 81 -21.73 1.51 8.18
C PRO A 81 -20.27 1.46 8.67
N GLU A 82 -19.95 0.43 9.46
CA GLU A 82 -18.64 0.23 10.08
C GLU A 82 -17.63 -0.42 9.15
N LEU A 83 -18.08 -1.07 8.06
CA LEU A 83 -17.22 -1.82 7.14
C LEU A 83 -16.99 -1.04 5.84
N ARG A 84 -15.73 -0.81 5.51
CA ARG A 84 -15.29 -0.21 4.22
C ARG A 84 -14.47 -1.22 3.46
N LEU A 85 -14.85 -1.47 2.22
CA LEU A 85 -14.15 -2.38 1.32
C LEU A 85 -13.73 -1.60 0.07
N ASN A 86 -12.47 -1.66 -0.29
CA ASN A 86 -11.93 -1.03 -1.48
C ASN A 86 -11.20 -2.07 -2.33
N LEU A 87 -11.41 -2.00 -3.63
CA LEU A 87 -10.74 -2.83 -4.63
C LEU A 87 -9.97 -1.93 -5.59
N GLY A 88 -8.87 -2.42 -6.12
CA GLY A 88 -8.08 -1.65 -7.08
C GLY A 88 -6.81 -2.32 -7.53
N PHE A 89 -5.84 -1.49 -7.88
CA PHE A 89 -4.55 -1.93 -8.40
C PHE A 89 -3.41 -1.26 -7.62
N LYS A 90 -2.29 -1.98 -7.53
CA LYS A 90 -1.04 -1.52 -6.95
C LYS A 90 0.10 -1.78 -7.93
N GLY A 91 0.72 -0.72 -8.44
CA GLY A 91 1.98 -0.82 -9.17
C GLY A 91 3.14 -0.83 -8.17
N VAL A 92 4.09 -1.72 -8.37
CA VAL A 92 5.23 -1.94 -7.48
C VAL A 92 6.51 -1.95 -8.27
N LEU A 93 7.51 -1.22 -7.78
CA LEU A 93 8.87 -1.18 -8.31
C LEU A 93 9.84 -1.35 -7.14
N GLY A 94 10.89 -2.13 -7.32
CA GLY A 94 11.87 -2.31 -6.27
C GLY A 94 13.11 -3.06 -6.71
N ASN A 95 14.11 -3.04 -5.83
CA ASN A 95 15.29 -3.87 -5.93
C ASN A 95 15.40 -4.69 -4.65
N ILE A 96 15.70 -5.96 -4.81
CA ILE A 96 15.75 -6.93 -3.71
C ILE A 96 17.07 -7.67 -3.77
N GLU A 97 17.82 -7.60 -2.68
CA GLU A 97 19.09 -8.26 -2.49
C GLU A 97 18.96 -9.34 -1.39
N LYS A 98 19.39 -10.56 -1.66
CA LYS A 98 19.39 -11.65 -0.68
C LYS A 98 20.66 -12.49 -0.80
N GLY A 99 21.63 -12.24 0.07
CA GLY A 99 22.95 -12.88 0.00
C GLY A 99 23.67 -12.50 -1.29
N ASN A 100 23.94 -13.48 -2.16
CA ASN A 100 24.59 -13.26 -3.47
C ASN A 100 23.59 -13.14 -4.63
N LYS A 101 22.29 -13.02 -4.35
CA LYS A 101 21.24 -12.86 -5.35
C LYS A 101 20.68 -11.46 -5.28
N ASP A 102 20.48 -10.88 -6.43
CA ASP A 102 19.84 -9.59 -6.66
C ASP A 102 18.76 -9.74 -7.73
N GLY A 103 17.66 -9.00 -7.62
CA GLY A 103 16.60 -9.03 -8.61
C GLY A 103 15.77 -7.76 -8.59
N ASP A 104 15.34 -7.36 -9.78
CA ASP A 104 14.47 -6.21 -9.97
C ASP A 104 12.99 -6.63 -9.92
N LEU A 105 12.27 -6.04 -9.00
CA LEU A 105 10.82 -6.20 -8.85
C LEU A 105 10.10 -5.13 -9.67
N THR A 106 9.27 -5.57 -10.62
CA THR A 106 8.30 -4.72 -11.31
C THR A 106 7.01 -5.49 -11.44
N ALA A 107 5.93 -5.02 -10.83
CA ALA A 107 4.65 -5.75 -10.83
C ALA A 107 3.45 -4.82 -10.80
N ILE A 108 2.32 -5.30 -11.35
CA ILE A 108 1.01 -4.69 -11.21
C ILE A 108 0.10 -5.70 -10.51
N GLY A 109 -0.21 -5.46 -9.24
CA GLY A 109 -1.05 -6.34 -8.43
C GLY A 109 -2.49 -5.86 -8.32
N PHE A 110 -3.39 -6.81 -8.19
CA PHE A 110 -4.73 -6.55 -7.67
C PHE A 110 -4.62 -6.17 -6.20
N LEU A 111 -5.39 -5.18 -5.77
CA LEU A 111 -5.36 -4.68 -4.40
C LEU A 111 -6.75 -4.74 -3.77
N PHE A 112 -6.84 -5.38 -2.62
CA PHE A 112 -8.00 -5.41 -1.74
C PHE A 112 -7.65 -4.71 -0.43
N LEU A 113 -8.51 -3.79 0.02
CA LEU A 113 -8.40 -3.14 1.33
C LEU A 113 -9.73 -3.29 2.06
N GLY A 114 -9.67 -3.75 3.30
CA GLY A 114 -10.79 -3.82 4.22
C GLY A 114 -10.48 -3.01 5.47
N LYS A 115 -11.45 -2.24 5.95
CA LYS A 115 -11.38 -1.52 7.22
C LYS A 115 -12.70 -1.67 7.97
N TYR A 116 -12.63 -2.11 9.21
CA TYR A 116 -13.77 -2.23 10.10
C TYR A 116 -13.58 -1.33 11.31
N SER A 117 -14.50 -0.40 11.50
CA SER A 117 -14.51 0.48 12.67
C SER A 117 -15.25 -0.19 13.81
N ILE A 118 -14.57 -0.42 14.92
CA ILE A 118 -15.18 -1.04 16.11
C ILE A 118 -16.20 -0.06 16.70
N PRO A 119 -17.49 -0.44 16.84
CA PRO A 119 -18.52 0.43 17.41
C PRO A 119 -18.18 0.89 18.83
N GLU A 120 -18.54 2.12 19.18
CA GLU A 120 -18.35 2.69 20.54
C GLU A 120 -19.05 1.89 21.65
N THR A 121 -20.07 1.11 21.28
CA THR A 121 -20.75 0.18 22.21
C THR A 121 -19.85 -0.97 22.68
N ILE A 122 -18.79 -1.29 21.90
CA ILE A 122 -17.84 -2.38 22.20
C ILE A 122 -16.57 -1.80 22.82
N SER A 123 -16.08 -0.67 22.30
CA SER A 123 -14.85 -0.04 22.77
C SER A 123 -15.06 1.47 22.94
N PRO A 124 -14.75 2.05 24.11
CA PRO A 124 -14.82 3.50 24.30
C PRO A 124 -13.68 4.23 23.57
N ILE A 125 -12.64 3.51 23.16
CA ILE A 125 -11.55 4.06 22.35
C ILE A 125 -11.90 3.76 20.89
N PRO A 126 -11.90 4.76 20.00
CA PRO A 126 -12.15 4.53 18.58
C PRO A 126 -10.98 3.76 17.96
N ILE A 127 -11.24 2.52 17.56
CA ILE A 127 -10.28 1.57 16.99
C ILE A 127 -10.83 1.09 15.65
N ASP A 128 -10.00 1.12 14.62
CA ASP A 128 -10.26 0.42 13.36
C ASP A 128 -9.38 -0.83 13.24
N VAL A 129 -9.93 -1.87 12.66
CA VAL A 129 -9.20 -3.05 12.19
C VAL A 129 -9.04 -2.92 10.68
N SER A 130 -7.81 -2.91 10.21
CA SER A 130 -7.52 -2.74 8.78
C SER A 130 -6.79 -3.97 8.22
N VAL A 131 -7.17 -4.37 7.02
CA VAL A 131 -6.51 -5.47 6.28
C VAL A 131 -6.26 -5.00 4.85
N GLY A 132 -5.06 -5.26 4.36
CA GLY A 132 -4.66 -5.02 2.98
C GLY A 132 -4.09 -6.30 2.38
N PHE A 133 -4.46 -6.59 1.15
CA PHE A 133 -3.92 -7.72 0.39
C PHE A 133 -3.66 -7.29 -1.04
N SER A 134 -2.44 -7.53 -1.53
CA SER A 134 -2.08 -7.29 -2.93
C SER A 134 -1.44 -8.53 -3.52
N TYR A 135 -1.83 -8.88 -4.73
CA TYR A 135 -1.32 -10.03 -5.45
C TYR A 135 -1.10 -9.72 -6.93
N ALA A 136 0.08 -9.97 -7.41
CA ALA A 136 0.43 -9.94 -8.83
C ALA A 136 0.83 -11.35 -9.28
N PRO A 137 0.08 -11.97 -10.21
CA PRO A 137 0.47 -13.21 -10.86
C PRO A 137 1.62 -12.96 -11.84
N ASP A 138 2.26 -14.02 -12.29
CA ASP A 138 3.34 -14.02 -13.28
C ASP A 138 3.05 -13.11 -14.49
N SER A 139 1.86 -13.22 -15.06
CA SER A 139 1.45 -12.42 -16.23
C SER A 139 1.41 -10.90 -16.01
N LEU A 140 1.46 -10.45 -14.76
CA LEU A 140 1.49 -9.04 -14.34
C LEU A 140 2.78 -8.66 -13.60
N CYS A 141 3.75 -9.54 -13.61
CA CYS A 141 5.11 -9.31 -13.16
C CYS A 141 6.02 -9.09 -14.36
N PHE A 142 7.03 -8.24 -14.22
CA PHE A 142 7.96 -7.85 -15.26
C PHE A 142 9.36 -7.85 -14.68
N SER A 143 10.38 -7.65 -15.53
CA SER A 143 11.80 -7.78 -15.16
C SER A 143 12.11 -9.20 -14.67
N ASP A 144 12.76 -9.34 -13.52
CA ASP A 144 13.17 -10.62 -12.96
C ASP A 144 12.08 -11.26 -12.08
N SER A 145 11.01 -10.52 -11.77
CA SER A 145 9.95 -10.98 -10.88
C SER A 145 8.91 -11.85 -11.58
N ASP A 146 8.53 -12.97 -10.93
CA ASP A 146 7.56 -13.96 -11.39
C ASP A 146 6.24 -13.87 -10.60
N ARG A 147 6.30 -13.46 -9.32
CA ARG A 147 5.11 -13.31 -8.47
C ARG A 147 5.36 -12.34 -7.33
N TYR A 148 4.36 -11.53 -7.04
CA TYR A 148 4.38 -10.63 -5.90
C TYR A 148 3.15 -10.82 -5.02
N LEU A 149 3.36 -10.90 -3.71
CA LEU A 149 2.31 -10.94 -2.69
C LEU A 149 2.67 -9.99 -1.54
N ASP A 150 1.72 -9.18 -1.13
CA ASP A 150 1.84 -8.29 0.01
C ASP A 150 0.56 -8.37 0.84
N PHE A 151 0.71 -8.71 2.10
CA PHE A 151 -0.35 -8.76 3.09
C PHE A 151 -0.02 -7.84 4.25
N ARG A 152 -1.03 -7.10 4.70
CA ARG A 152 -0.93 -6.21 5.86
C ARG A 152 -2.18 -6.33 6.70
N ALA A 153 -2.03 -6.38 8.02
CA ALA A 153 -3.10 -6.26 8.99
C ALA A 153 -2.70 -5.26 10.06
N SER A 154 -3.62 -4.41 10.53
CA SER A 154 -3.32 -3.43 11.57
C SER A 154 -4.52 -3.14 12.47
N LEU A 155 -4.19 -2.65 13.68
CA LEU A 155 -5.09 -1.99 14.61
C LEU A 155 -4.73 -0.50 14.60
N ASP A 156 -5.71 0.32 14.28
CA ASP A 156 -5.56 1.75 14.08
C ASP A 156 -6.26 2.48 15.23
N PHE A 157 -5.51 3.03 16.18
CA PHE A 157 -6.00 3.73 17.38
C PHE A 157 -6.11 5.23 17.11
N HIS A 158 -7.31 5.76 17.05
CA HIS A 158 -7.54 7.19 16.81
C HIS A 158 -7.35 7.99 18.10
N ILE A 159 -6.22 8.68 18.24
CA ILE A 159 -5.90 9.50 19.42
C ILE A 159 -6.67 10.83 19.40
N VAL A 160 -6.70 11.45 18.23
CA VAL A 160 -7.48 12.66 17.92
C VAL A 160 -8.03 12.55 16.50
N LYS A 161 -8.91 13.47 16.11
CA LYS A 161 -9.57 13.44 14.78
C LYS A 161 -8.58 13.30 13.60
N ASN A 162 -7.38 13.85 13.75
CA ASN A 162 -6.39 13.96 12.68
C ASN A 162 -5.15 13.08 12.90
N ALA A 163 -5.08 12.32 14.00
CA ALA A 163 -3.91 11.50 14.31
C ALA A 163 -4.28 10.11 14.81
N THR A 164 -3.61 9.11 14.26
CA THR A 164 -3.83 7.69 14.55
C THR A 164 -2.49 7.02 14.83
N ILE A 165 -2.43 6.22 15.90
CA ILE A 165 -1.34 5.28 16.15
C ILE A 165 -1.73 3.94 15.55
N ILE A 166 -0.81 3.31 14.85
CA ILE A 166 -1.01 2.05 14.13
C ILE A 166 -0.11 1.00 14.74
N LEU A 167 -0.66 -0.16 15.05
CA LEU A 167 0.08 -1.36 15.38
C LEU A 167 -0.28 -2.42 14.36
N GLY A 168 0.72 -2.96 13.63
CA GLY A 168 0.42 -3.83 12.53
C GLY A 168 1.46 -4.90 12.26
N TYR A 169 1.06 -5.80 11.39
CA TYR A 169 1.86 -6.89 10.82
C TYR A 169 1.84 -6.75 9.30
N ARG A 170 2.99 -6.98 8.68
CA ARG A 170 3.17 -7.01 7.23
C ARG A 170 3.90 -8.29 6.84
N TYR A 171 3.49 -8.86 5.71
CA TYR A 171 4.15 -9.97 5.06
C TYR A 171 4.31 -9.66 3.58
N ILE A 172 5.54 -9.69 3.07
CA ILE A 172 5.86 -9.52 1.64
C ILE A 172 6.52 -10.79 1.16
N LYS A 173 6.09 -11.28 0.01
CA LYS A 173 6.73 -12.40 -0.68
C LYS A 173 6.89 -12.08 -2.15
N VAL A 174 8.11 -12.24 -2.67
CA VAL A 174 8.46 -12.07 -4.08
C VAL A 174 9.15 -13.31 -4.56
N ARG A 175 8.71 -13.82 -5.71
CA ARG A 175 9.40 -14.88 -6.44
C ARG A 175 10.07 -14.28 -7.66
N PHE A 176 11.26 -14.74 -7.93
CA PHE A 176 12.08 -14.39 -9.07
C PHE A 176 12.38 -15.61 -9.90
N ASP A 177 12.39 -15.44 -11.22
CA ASP A 177 12.82 -16.43 -12.19
C ASP A 177 13.83 -15.75 -13.15
N ASP A 178 15.10 -15.86 -12.82
CA ASP A 178 16.18 -15.26 -13.59
C ASP A 178 17.06 -16.35 -14.25
N ASN A 179 18.03 -15.94 -15.09
CA ASN A 179 18.97 -16.83 -15.75
C ASN A 179 19.81 -17.69 -14.77
N ARG A 180 19.79 -17.40 -13.46
CA ARG A 180 20.49 -18.11 -12.39
C ARG A 180 19.57 -19.09 -11.65
N GLY A 181 18.31 -19.21 -12.09
CA GLY A 181 17.29 -20.10 -11.52
C GLY A 181 16.30 -19.41 -10.62
N GLN A 182 15.30 -20.15 -10.19
CA GLN A 182 14.22 -19.63 -9.34
C GLN A 182 14.70 -19.42 -7.91
N TRP A 183 14.27 -18.31 -7.33
CA TRP A 183 14.48 -18.01 -5.91
C TRP A 183 13.35 -17.15 -5.38
N GLU A 184 13.22 -17.08 -4.05
CA GLU A 184 12.18 -16.26 -3.42
C GLU A 184 12.72 -15.49 -2.22
N MET A 185 12.17 -14.29 -2.05
CA MET A 185 12.29 -13.49 -0.85
C MET A 185 10.97 -13.49 -0.14
N SER A 186 11.01 -13.71 1.17
CA SER A 186 9.87 -13.47 2.07
C SER A 186 10.36 -12.69 3.28
N ASP A 187 9.58 -11.70 3.66
CA ASP A 187 9.82 -10.88 4.84
C ASP A 187 8.53 -10.68 5.59
N ASP A 188 8.58 -10.87 6.90
CA ASP A 188 7.48 -10.60 7.81
C ASP A 188 7.94 -9.71 8.96
N ALA A 189 7.15 -8.72 9.29
CA ALA A 189 7.49 -7.74 10.29
C ALA A 189 6.27 -7.22 11.06
N LEU A 190 6.44 -7.09 12.37
CA LEU A 190 5.60 -6.23 13.18
C LEU A 190 6.10 -4.80 13.04
N PHE A 191 5.17 -3.85 13.00
CA PHE A 191 5.50 -2.43 12.93
C PHE A 191 4.58 -1.60 13.81
N VAL A 192 5.10 -0.44 14.21
CA VAL A 192 4.35 0.64 14.83
C VAL A 192 4.36 1.82 13.87
N GLY A 193 3.22 2.48 13.73
CA GLY A 193 3.08 3.59 12.81
C GLY A 193 2.33 4.76 13.39
N TYR A 194 2.44 5.87 12.70
CA TYR A 194 1.74 7.10 12.97
C TYR A 194 1.15 7.65 11.66
N GLN A 195 -0.16 7.96 11.67
CA GLN A 195 -0.85 8.54 10.54
C GLN A 195 -1.40 9.92 10.91
N LEU A 196 -1.20 10.88 10.02
CA LEU A 196 -1.80 12.21 10.04
C LEU A 196 -2.79 12.36 8.90
N LYS A 197 -3.94 13.00 9.18
CA LYS A 197 -4.98 13.39 8.21
C LYS A 197 -5.10 14.90 8.15
N PHE A 198 -5.19 15.46 6.96
CA PHE A 198 -5.34 16.91 6.75
C PHE A 198 -6.06 17.23 5.44
#